data_7fb4433d50ea9b172891909b7d11d77b
#
_entry.id   7fb4433d50ea9b172891909b7d11d77b
#
_cell.length_a   1.000
_cell.length_b   1.000
_cell.length_c   1.000
_cell.angle_alpha   90.00
_cell.angle_beta   90.00
_cell.angle_gamma   90.00
#
_symmetry.space_group_name_H-M   'P 1'
#
loop_
_entity.id
_entity.type
_entity.pdbx_description
1 polymer ?
#
loop_
_entity_poly.entity_id
_entity_poly.type
_entity_poly.pdbx_seq_one_letter_code
_entity_poly.pdbx_strand_id
1 'polypeptide(L)'
;MIQTLPATIPASLFEQRADAIVEAARELSDLGWTPATSSNFSMRVDDAHAAITVSGKHKGRLGRDDIMLIDLAGNAVGTDARPSAETALHTQIYRRWPAMQAVLHTHSRTQSVASRLYAGGGVIRLQGWELQKAISGYHSHDSVLEIPVFPNTQHMPELVARVDAWLEAGKPLHAYLIDGHGIYTWGRDM
;
A
#
# COMPACT_ATOMS: atom_id res chain seq x y z
N MET A 1 -0.56 -17.62 -14.90
CA MET A 1 -1.72 -18.17 -14.15
C MET A 1 -2.97 -17.80 -14.90
N ILE A 2 -3.93 -18.71 -15.13
CA ILE A 2 -5.19 -18.35 -15.78
C ILE A 2 -6.12 -17.80 -14.70
N GLN A 3 -6.46 -16.51 -14.78
CA GLN A 3 -7.42 -15.87 -13.90
C GLN A 3 -8.72 -15.64 -14.68
N THR A 4 -9.85 -16.05 -14.12
CA THR A 4 -11.16 -15.78 -14.68
C THR A 4 -11.72 -14.48 -14.11
N LEU A 5 -11.80 -13.45 -14.93
CA LEU A 5 -12.37 -12.16 -14.51
C LEU A 5 -13.90 -12.20 -14.51
N PRO A 6 -14.57 -11.51 -13.56
CA PRO A 6 -16.00 -11.25 -13.65
C PRO A 6 -16.36 -10.56 -14.98
N ALA A 7 -17.50 -10.90 -15.56
CA ALA A 7 -17.94 -10.33 -16.84
C ALA A 7 -18.11 -8.78 -16.82
N THR A 8 -18.25 -8.21 -15.64
CA THR A 8 -18.35 -6.76 -15.42
C THR A 8 -17.02 -6.03 -15.51
N ILE A 9 -15.89 -6.75 -15.45
CA ILE A 9 -14.53 -6.16 -15.50
C ILE A 9 -13.94 -6.39 -16.89
N PRO A 10 -13.71 -5.34 -17.68
CA PRO A 10 -13.01 -5.45 -18.95
C PRO A 10 -11.59 -5.99 -18.73
N ALA A 11 -11.19 -7.01 -19.50
CA ALA A 11 -9.85 -7.58 -19.41
C ALA A 11 -8.77 -6.52 -19.63
N SER A 12 -8.99 -5.60 -20.57
CA SER A 12 -8.06 -4.49 -20.85
C SER A 12 -7.85 -3.55 -19.64
N LEU A 13 -8.88 -3.31 -18.83
CA LEU A 13 -8.76 -2.50 -17.61
C LEU A 13 -7.88 -3.22 -16.58
N PHE A 14 -8.13 -4.50 -16.34
CA PHE A 14 -7.31 -5.29 -15.41
C PHE A 14 -5.86 -5.35 -15.89
N GLU A 15 -5.61 -5.60 -17.18
CA GLU A 15 -4.28 -5.62 -17.76
C GLU A 15 -3.56 -4.27 -17.59
N GLN A 16 -4.26 -3.15 -17.84
CA GLN A 16 -3.70 -1.81 -17.61
C GLN A 16 -3.28 -1.61 -16.15
N ARG A 17 -4.10 -2.05 -15.18
CA ARG A 17 -3.77 -1.96 -13.75
C ARG A 17 -2.59 -2.87 -13.40
N ALA A 18 -2.56 -4.07 -13.94
CA ALA A 18 -1.46 -5.01 -13.74
C ALA A 18 -0.13 -4.47 -14.29
N ASP A 19 -0.14 -3.87 -15.49
CA ASP A 19 1.07 -3.26 -16.08
C ASP A 19 1.60 -2.12 -15.21
N ALA A 20 0.73 -1.21 -14.74
CA ALA A 20 1.13 -0.11 -13.88
C ALA A 20 1.74 -0.61 -12.55
N ILE A 21 1.16 -1.66 -11.95
CA ILE A 21 1.72 -2.29 -10.76
C ILE A 21 3.10 -2.90 -11.05
N VAL A 22 3.26 -3.60 -12.18
CA VAL A 22 4.54 -4.23 -12.57
C VAL A 22 5.63 -3.18 -12.81
N GLU A 23 5.28 -2.07 -13.45
CA GLU A 23 6.21 -0.96 -13.71
C GLU A 23 6.67 -0.32 -12.40
N ALA A 24 5.75 0.10 -11.54
CA ALA A 24 6.05 0.66 -10.22
C ALA A 24 6.87 -0.31 -9.35
N ALA A 25 6.53 -1.61 -9.37
CA ALA A 25 7.25 -2.63 -8.63
C ALA A 25 8.72 -2.75 -9.09
N ARG A 26 8.98 -2.63 -10.39
CA ARG A 26 10.32 -2.65 -10.96
C ARG A 26 11.10 -1.41 -10.53
N GLU A 27 10.54 -0.22 -10.70
CA GLU A 27 11.18 1.03 -10.30
C GLU A 27 11.56 1.05 -8.81
N LEU A 28 10.63 0.66 -7.93
CA LEU A 28 10.87 0.61 -6.49
C LEU A 28 11.88 -0.49 -6.11
N SER A 29 11.93 -1.58 -6.87
CA SER A 29 12.95 -2.62 -6.70
C SER A 29 14.34 -2.12 -7.11
N ASP A 30 14.47 -1.38 -8.18
CA ASP A 30 15.73 -0.80 -8.65
C ASP A 30 16.27 0.24 -7.65
N LEU A 31 15.39 0.93 -6.94
CA LEU A 31 15.73 1.79 -5.80
C LEU A 31 16.11 1.02 -4.53
N GLY A 32 15.99 -0.32 -4.52
CA GLY A 32 16.26 -1.15 -3.35
C GLY A 32 15.19 -1.06 -2.25
N TRP A 33 13.94 -0.69 -2.60
CA TRP A 33 12.87 -0.51 -1.62
C TRP A 33 12.02 -1.76 -1.40
N THR A 34 12.29 -2.82 -2.14
CA THR A 34 11.56 -4.10 -2.07
C THR A 34 12.51 -5.28 -1.88
N PRO A 35 13.28 -5.32 -0.76
CA PRO A 35 14.28 -6.37 -0.56
C PRO A 35 13.65 -7.77 -0.56
N ALA A 36 14.34 -8.73 -1.17
CA ALA A 36 13.92 -10.13 -1.31
C ALA A 36 12.53 -10.25 -1.99
N THR A 37 11.55 -10.83 -1.30
CA THR A 37 10.16 -10.98 -1.75
C THR A 37 9.19 -10.08 -0.99
N SER A 38 9.71 -9.11 -0.21
CA SER A 38 8.92 -8.16 0.57
C SER A 38 8.13 -7.21 -0.31
N SER A 39 7.33 -6.36 0.32
CA SER A 39 6.48 -5.36 -0.33
C SER A 39 5.24 -5.94 -1.02
N ASN A 40 4.25 -5.12 -1.23
CA ASN A 40 3.04 -5.43 -1.97
C ASN A 40 2.40 -4.13 -2.52
N PHE A 41 1.81 -4.24 -3.70
CA PHE A 41 1.26 -3.12 -4.45
C PHE A 41 -0.10 -3.48 -4.98
N SER A 42 -1.01 -2.51 -5.01
CA SER A 42 -2.34 -2.72 -5.56
C SER A 42 -2.86 -1.49 -6.27
N MET A 43 -3.79 -1.69 -7.19
CA MET A 43 -4.59 -0.65 -7.83
C MET A 43 -6.07 -1.02 -7.81
N ARG A 44 -6.92 -0.03 -7.56
CA ARG A 44 -8.38 -0.19 -7.69
C ARG A 44 -8.73 -0.49 -9.14
N VAL A 45 -9.60 -1.47 -9.33
CA VAL A 45 -10.16 -1.83 -10.65
C VAL A 45 -11.55 -1.22 -10.82
N ASP A 46 -12.41 -1.39 -9.83
CA ASP A 46 -13.75 -0.80 -9.74
C ASP A 46 -14.14 -0.55 -8.26
N ASP A 47 -15.40 -0.26 -8.01
CA ASP A 47 -15.91 0.02 -6.65
C ASP A 47 -15.85 -1.19 -5.71
N ALA A 48 -15.73 -2.40 -6.23
CA ALA A 48 -15.75 -3.66 -5.49
C ALA A 48 -14.42 -4.44 -5.54
N HIS A 49 -13.51 -4.11 -6.47
CA HIS A 49 -12.34 -4.91 -6.74
C HIS A 49 -11.04 -4.09 -6.84
N ALA A 50 -9.93 -4.76 -6.55
CA ALA A 50 -8.58 -4.25 -6.78
C ALA A 50 -7.68 -5.33 -7.39
N ALA A 51 -6.73 -4.92 -8.23
CA ALA A 51 -5.59 -5.73 -8.64
C ALA A 51 -4.50 -5.63 -7.56
N ILE A 52 -3.88 -6.75 -7.18
CA ILE A 52 -2.83 -6.80 -6.16
C ILE A 52 -1.75 -7.80 -6.52
N THR A 53 -0.53 -7.57 -6.05
CA THR A 53 0.59 -8.51 -6.23
C THR A 53 0.33 -9.83 -5.50
N VAL A 54 0.63 -10.95 -6.16
CA VAL A 54 0.62 -12.29 -5.56
C VAL A 54 1.71 -12.37 -4.49
N SER A 55 1.43 -13.10 -3.40
CA SER A 55 2.35 -13.29 -2.28
C SER A 55 3.65 -14.01 -2.68
N GLY A 56 4.78 -13.64 -2.04
CA GLY A 56 6.05 -14.36 -2.14
C GLY A 56 6.82 -14.15 -3.45
N LYS A 57 6.46 -13.19 -4.28
CA LYS A 57 7.13 -12.87 -5.54
C LYS A 57 8.16 -11.75 -5.40
N HIS A 58 9.28 -11.87 -6.13
CA HIS A 58 10.31 -10.82 -6.19
C HIS A 58 9.81 -9.63 -7.01
N LYS A 59 9.71 -8.43 -6.41
CA LYS A 59 9.03 -7.27 -7.00
C LYS A 59 9.67 -6.75 -8.29
N GLY A 60 10.99 -6.81 -8.41
CA GLY A 60 11.71 -6.43 -9.63
C GLY A 60 11.57 -7.42 -10.80
N ARG A 61 10.87 -8.54 -10.61
CA ARG A 61 10.71 -9.62 -11.63
C ARG A 61 9.26 -9.99 -11.88
N LEU A 62 8.32 -9.14 -11.45
CA LEU A 62 6.90 -9.40 -11.67
C LEU A 62 6.55 -9.33 -13.15
N GLY A 63 5.63 -10.20 -13.57
CA GLY A 63 4.86 -10.11 -14.80
C GLY A 63 3.38 -9.96 -14.48
N ARG A 64 2.54 -9.80 -15.50
CA ARG A 64 1.07 -9.73 -15.34
C ARG A 64 0.49 -10.94 -14.61
N ASP A 65 1.05 -12.13 -14.82
CA ASP A 65 0.65 -13.38 -14.14
C ASP A 65 0.92 -13.38 -12.63
N ASP A 66 1.70 -12.44 -12.13
CA ASP A 66 1.96 -12.25 -10.71
C ASP A 66 1.06 -11.18 -10.07
N ILE A 67 0.06 -10.70 -10.82
CA ILE A 67 -0.99 -9.80 -10.35
C ILE A 67 -2.31 -10.53 -10.36
N MET A 68 -3.08 -10.41 -9.29
CA MET A 68 -4.37 -11.08 -9.13
C MET A 68 -5.47 -10.08 -8.78
N LEU A 69 -6.72 -10.46 -9.08
CA LEU A 69 -7.89 -9.70 -8.66
C LEU A 69 -8.34 -10.14 -7.26
N ILE A 70 -8.68 -9.17 -6.43
CA ILE A 70 -9.32 -9.38 -5.13
C ILE A 70 -10.59 -8.55 -5.03
N ASP A 71 -11.53 -9.00 -4.20
CA ASP A 71 -12.62 -8.14 -3.73
C ASP A 71 -12.13 -7.20 -2.59
N LEU A 72 -12.94 -6.21 -2.22
CA LEU A 72 -12.59 -5.31 -1.11
C LEU A 72 -12.78 -5.92 0.29
N ALA A 73 -13.19 -7.19 0.39
CA ALA A 73 -13.08 -7.99 1.62
C ALA A 73 -11.70 -8.68 1.71
N GLY A 74 -10.92 -8.68 0.61
CA GLY A 74 -9.57 -9.26 0.54
C GLY A 74 -9.54 -10.68 0.01
N ASN A 75 -10.66 -11.19 -0.52
CA ASN A 75 -10.73 -12.54 -1.09
C ASN A 75 -10.23 -12.55 -2.53
N ALA A 76 -9.56 -13.62 -2.93
CA ALA A 76 -9.17 -13.86 -4.32
C ALA A 76 -10.42 -14.02 -5.20
N VAL A 77 -10.40 -13.43 -6.39
CA VAL A 77 -11.50 -13.49 -7.37
C VAL A 77 -11.02 -14.20 -8.63
N GLY A 78 -11.67 -15.31 -8.98
CA GLY A 78 -11.42 -16.06 -10.21
C GLY A 78 -10.04 -16.70 -10.32
N THR A 79 -9.38 -16.97 -9.22
CA THR A 79 -8.06 -17.59 -9.15
C THR A 79 -7.82 -18.26 -7.80
N ASP A 80 -6.98 -19.30 -7.77
CA ASP A 80 -6.50 -19.95 -6.54
C ASP A 80 -5.21 -19.30 -6.01
N ALA A 81 -4.74 -18.21 -6.62
CA ALA A 81 -3.57 -17.48 -6.15
C ALA A 81 -3.78 -16.93 -4.74
N ARG A 82 -2.70 -16.88 -3.98
CA ARG A 82 -2.74 -16.34 -2.62
C ARG A 82 -2.35 -14.87 -2.62
N PRO A 83 -3.23 -13.96 -2.18
CA PRO A 83 -2.89 -12.56 -2.03
C PRO A 83 -1.89 -12.37 -0.87
N SER A 84 -1.30 -11.18 -0.77
CA SER A 84 -0.46 -10.80 0.36
C SER A 84 -1.19 -11.00 1.69
N ALA A 85 -0.49 -11.43 2.74
CA ALA A 85 -1.03 -11.50 4.09
C ALA A 85 -1.55 -10.12 4.59
N GLU A 86 -1.01 -9.03 4.02
CA GLU A 86 -1.33 -7.65 4.37
C GLU A 86 -2.43 -7.02 3.50
N THR A 87 -3.12 -7.81 2.68
CA THR A 87 -4.20 -7.35 1.79
C THR A 87 -5.27 -6.54 2.53
N ALA A 88 -5.54 -6.88 3.79
CA ALA A 88 -6.52 -6.16 4.61
C ALA A 88 -6.20 -4.66 4.77
N LEU A 89 -4.91 -4.29 4.82
CA LEU A 89 -4.47 -2.89 4.91
C LEU A 89 -4.72 -2.12 3.60
N HIS A 90 -4.54 -2.77 2.44
CA HIS A 90 -4.87 -2.18 1.14
C HIS A 90 -6.37 -1.95 1.01
N THR A 91 -7.17 -2.97 1.30
CA THR A 91 -8.63 -2.88 1.19
C THR A 91 -9.22 -1.91 2.21
N GLN A 92 -8.62 -1.74 3.40
CA GLN A 92 -8.99 -0.71 4.37
C GLN A 92 -8.87 0.70 3.76
N ILE A 93 -7.77 1.00 3.08
CA ILE A 93 -7.54 2.28 2.42
C ILE A 93 -8.59 2.51 1.33
N TYR A 94 -8.84 1.52 0.48
CA TYR A 94 -9.85 1.63 -0.57
C TYR A 94 -11.27 1.84 -0.03
N ARG A 95 -11.65 1.14 1.04
CA ARG A 95 -12.97 1.33 1.67
C ARG A 95 -13.10 2.70 2.32
N ARG A 96 -12.02 3.18 2.94
CA ARG A 96 -12.02 4.47 3.65
C ARG A 96 -12.01 5.66 2.70
N TRP A 97 -11.28 5.56 1.61
CA TRP A 97 -11.11 6.63 0.63
C TRP A 97 -11.41 6.14 -0.79
N PRO A 98 -12.67 6.23 -1.25
CA PRO A 98 -13.05 5.76 -2.59
C PRO A 98 -12.29 6.44 -3.73
N ALA A 99 -11.78 7.65 -3.53
CA ALA A 99 -10.98 8.37 -4.52
C ALA A 99 -9.56 7.83 -4.70
N MET A 100 -9.07 6.99 -3.79
CA MET A 100 -7.73 6.42 -3.90
C MET A 100 -7.73 5.26 -4.88
N GLN A 101 -6.75 5.27 -5.79
CA GLN A 101 -6.62 4.33 -6.88
C GLN A 101 -5.44 3.39 -6.73
N ALA A 102 -4.42 3.77 -5.96
CA ALA A 102 -3.22 2.97 -5.74
C ALA A 102 -2.84 2.92 -4.27
N VAL A 103 -2.31 1.77 -3.81
CA VAL A 103 -1.72 1.58 -2.49
C VAL A 103 -0.39 0.86 -2.64
N LEU A 104 0.66 1.45 -2.08
CA LEU A 104 2.02 0.94 -2.10
C LEU A 104 2.51 0.65 -0.68
N HIS A 105 3.08 -0.52 -0.48
CA HIS A 105 3.81 -0.88 0.72
C HIS A 105 5.25 -1.25 0.37
N THR A 106 6.22 -0.53 0.96
CA THR A 106 7.64 -0.71 0.70
C THR A 106 8.45 -0.88 1.99
N HIS A 107 9.63 -1.49 1.85
CA HIS A 107 10.55 -1.82 2.94
C HIS A 107 11.95 -1.23 2.72
N SER A 108 12.06 0.03 2.29
CA SER A 108 13.39 0.61 2.14
C SER A 108 14.14 0.60 3.49
N ARG A 109 15.45 0.50 3.42
CA ARG A 109 16.29 0.47 4.62
C ARG A 109 16.04 1.69 5.52
N THR A 110 15.89 2.87 4.91
CA THR A 110 15.62 4.12 5.64
C THR A 110 14.24 4.12 6.29
N GLN A 111 13.22 3.60 5.62
CA GLN A 111 11.86 3.48 6.17
C GLN A 111 11.84 2.54 7.39
N SER A 112 12.48 1.37 7.28
CA SER A 112 12.55 0.39 8.38
C SER A 112 13.32 0.95 9.58
N VAL A 113 14.45 1.62 9.35
CA VAL A 113 15.25 2.24 10.43
C VAL A 113 14.47 3.39 11.07
N ALA A 114 13.89 4.30 10.29
CA ALA A 114 13.11 5.41 10.82
C ALA A 114 11.93 4.91 11.66
N SER A 115 11.17 3.91 11.17
CA SER A 115 10.06 3.33 11.93
C SER A 115 10.50 2.79 13.29
N ARG A 116 11.65 2.13 13.36
CA ARG A 116 12.22 1.61 14.62
C ARG A 116 12.66 2.73 15.56
N LEU A 117 13.30 3.77 15.05
CA LEU A 117 13.78 4.89 15.85
C LEU A 117 12.63 5.69 16.49
N TYR A 118 11.51 5.83 15.79
CA TYR A 118 10.37 6.63 16.24
C TYR A 118 9.23 5.82 16.84
N ALA A 119 9.35 4.49 16.92
CA ALA A 119 8.30 3.62 17.47
C ALA A 119 7.88 4.00 18.90
N GLY A 120 8.84 4.35 19.77
CA GLY A 120 8.56 4.75 21.15
C GLY A 120 7.72 6.02 21.26
N GLY A 121 7.81 6.94 20.30
CA GLY A 121 6.99 8.16 20.22
C GLY A 121 5.70 8.00 19.42
N GLY A 122 5.57 6.90 18.68
CA GLY A 122 4.40 6.55 17.87
C GLY A 122 4.15 7.45 16.65
N VAL A 123 5.03 8.43 16.38
CA VAL A 123 4.85 9.39 15.27
C VAL A 123 6.19 9.99 14.83
N ILE A 124 6.35 10.17 13.52
CA ILE A 124 7.41 10.99 12.93
C ILE A 124 6.82 12.35 12.58
N ARG A 125 7.48 13.43 13.00
CA ARG A 125 7.14 14.79 12.60
C ARG A 125 8.14 15.31 11.59
N LEU A 126 7.65 15.64 10.40
CA LEU A 126 8.44 16.24 9.32
C LEU A 126 8.08 17.73 9.22
N GLN A 127 9.10 18.58 9.26
CA GLN A 127 8.99 20.03 9.07
C GLN A 127 10.25 20.52 8.35
N GLY A 128 10.11 21.54 7.52
CA GLY A 128 11.24 22.07 6.75
C GLY A 128 11.59 21.28 5.48
N TRP A 129 10.74 20.32 5.09
CA TRP A 129 10.96 19.49 3.91
C TRP A 129 10.16 19.99 2.72
N GLU A 130 10.82 20.38 1.64
CA GLU A 130 10.16 20.92 0.44
C GLU A 130 9.17 19.91 -0.17
N LEU A 131 9.49 18.63 -0.15
CA LEU A 131 8.64 17.55 -0.67
C LEU A 131 7.30 17.38 0.07
N GLN A 132 7.10 18.00 1.25
CA GLN A 132 5.81 17.99 1.92
C GLN A 132 4.69 18.61 1.06
N LYS A 133 5.04 19.54 0.15
CA LYS A 133 4.09 20.17 -0.78
C LYS A 133 3.47 19.21 -1.80
N ALA A 134 4.06 18.02 -2.00
CA ALA A 134 3.47 16.95 -2.80
C ALA A 134 2.29 16.26 -2.11
N ILE A 135 2.13 16.47 -0.79
CA ILE A 135 1.06 15.85 0.00
C ILE A 135 -0.14 16.80 0.02
N SER A 136 -1.30 16.26 -0.31
CA SER A 136 -2.55 17.04 -0.34
C SER A 136 -2.81 17.75 1.00
N GLY A 137 -3.09 19.06 0.95
CA GLY A 137 -3.32 19.88 2.11
C GLY A 137 -2.08 20.56 2.71
N TYR A 138 -0.89 20.25 2.18
CA TYR A 138 0.37 20.88 2.61
C TYR A 138 0.89 21.83 1.53
N HIS A 139 0.95 23.12 1.84
CA HIS A 139 1.33 24.17 0.88
C HIS A 139 2.66 24.86 1.20
N SER A 140 3.24 24.55 2.37
CA SER A 140 4.50 25.11 2.84
C SER A 140 5.36 24.04 3.51
N HIS A 141 6.69 24.14 3.36
CA HIS A 141 7.65 23.33 4.10
C HIS A 141 7.64 23.62 5.61
N ASP A 142 7.07 24.78 6.05
CA ASP A 142 6.91 25.12 7.47
C ASP A 142 5.80 24.34 8.17
N SER A 143 4.89 23.73 7.41
CA SER A 143 3.84 22.89 7.96
C SER A 143 4.44 21.67 8.67
N VAL A 144 3.80 21.19 9.72
CA VAL A 144 4.18 19.94 10.38
C VAL A 144 3.35 18.79 9.80
N LEU A 145 4.01 17.85 9.15
CA LEU A 145 3.40 16.59 8.70
C LEU A 145 3.67 15.51 9.76
N GLU A 146 2.61 14.92 10.29
CA GLU A 146 2.72 13.77 11.19
C GLU A 146 2.49 12.48 10.42
N ILE A 147 3.43 11.53 10.53
CA ILE A 147 3.33 10.17 10.00
C ILE A 147 3.33 9.22 11.20
N PRO A 148 2.22 8.53 11.50
CA PRO A 148 2.18 7.60 12.62
C PRO A 148 3.06 6.38 12.37
N VAL A 149 3.59 5.83 13.48
CA VAL A 149 4.32 4.56 13.53
C VAL A 149 3.54 3.59 14.37
N PHE A 150 2.92 2.60 13.74
CA PHE A 150 2.15 1.57 14.44
C PHE A 150 3.05 0.41 14.87
N PRO A 151 2.78 -0.22 16.03
CA PRO A 151 3.47 -1.44 16.44
C PRO A 151 3.34 -2.55 15.40
N ASN A 152 4.42 -3.29 15.15
CA ASN A 152 4.38 -4.45 14.27
C ASN A 152 3.58 -5.59 14.91
N THR A 153 2.74 -6.23 14.13
CA THR A 153 1.98 -7.42 14.52
C THR A 153 1.74 -8.31 13.29
N GLN A 154 1.73 -9.61 13.50
CA GLN A 154 1.33 -10.57 12.47
C GLN A 154 -0.20 -10.77 12.42
N HIS A 155 -0.92 -10.20 13.37
CA HIS A 155 -2.38 -10.26 13.41
C HIS A 155 -2.96 -9.03 12.71
N MET A 156 -3.20 -9.14 11.40
CA MET A 156 -3.68 -8.02 10.56
C MET A 156 -4.94 -7.31 11.06
N PRO A 157 -5.95 -8.00 11.62
CA PRO A 157 -7.10 -7.30 12.21
C PRO A 157 -6.73 -6.31 13.32
N GLU A 158 -5.71 -6.61 14.13
CA GLU A 158 -5.22 -5.69 15.16
C GLU A 158 -4.60 -4.43 14.53
N LEU A 159 -3.78 -4.59 13.46
CA LEU A 159 -3.17 -3.45 12.79
C LEU A 159 -4.22 -2.57 12.09
N VAL A 160 -5.21 -3.20 11.42
CA VAL A 160 -6.37 -2.51 10.84
C VAL A 160 -7.09 -1.68 11.92
N ALA A 161 -7.37 -2.26 13.09
CA ALA A 161 -8.04 -1.56 14.18
C ALA A 161 -7.22 -0.37 14.74
N ARG A 162 -5.88 -0.47 14.75
CA ARG A 162 -5.00 0.64 15.17
C ARG A 162 -5.06 1.81 14.19
N VAL A 163 -5.09 1.51 12.88
CA VAL A 163 -5.24 2.54 11.83
C VAL A 163 -6.62 3.21 11.96
N ASP A 164 -7.69 2.42 12.15
CA ASP A 164 -9.04 2.97 12.35
C ASP A 164 -9.12 3.87 13.59
N ALA A 165 -8.53 3.46 14.72
CA ALA A 165 -8.50 4.27 15.95
C ALA A 165 -7.77 5.61 15.75
N TRP A 166 -6.71 5.65 14.95
CA TRP A 166 -6.04 6.90 14.60
C TRP A 166 -6.97 7.86 13.82
N LEU A 167 -7.71 7.31 12.87
CA LEU A 167 -8.66 8.06 12.04
C LEU A 167 -9.88 8.53 12.83
N GLU A 168 -10.39 7.70 13.74
CA GLU A 168 -11.51 8.03 14.64
C GLU A 168 -11.14 9.15 15.61
N ALA A 169 -9.87 9.29 15.97
CA ALA A 169 -9.36 10.41 16.73
C ALA A 169 -9.29 11.73 15.92
N GLY A 170 -9.78 11.75 14.67
CA GLY A 170 -9.81 12.93 13.81
C GLY A 170 -8.44 13.35 13.27
N LYS A 171 -7.43 12.49 13.38
CA LYS A 171 -6.07 12.79 12.92
C LYS A 171 -5.94 12.57 11.42
N PRO A 172 -5.28 13.47 10.68
CA PRO A 172 -5.01 13.26 9.26
C PRO A 172 -4.09 12.04 9.08
N LEU A 173 -4.27 11.34 7.98
CA LEU A 173 -3.44 10.19 7.63
C LEU A 173 -3.13 10.23 6.13
N HIS A 174 -1.85 10.42 5.80
CA HIS A 174 -1.33 10.49 4.42
C HIS A 174 -0.40 9.32 4.09
N ALA A 175 0.18 8.74 5.12
CA ALA A 175 1.02 7.57 5.13
C ALA A 175 1.10 7.05 6.56
N TYR A 176 1.53 5.80 6.74
CA TYR A 176 1.92 5.30 8.06
C TYR A 176 3.08 4.32 7.96
N LEU A 177 3.85 4.25 9.02
CA LEU A 177 4.94 3.28 9.19
C LEU A 177 4.51 2.17 10.14
N ILE A 178 5.09 1.00 9.94
CA ILE A 178 5.00 -0.13 10.87
C ILE A 178 6.40 -0.33 11.48
N ASP A 179 6.49 -0.42 12.79
CA ASP A 179 7.73 -0.53 13.55
C ASP A 179 8.66 -1.64 13.04
N GLY A 180 9.88 -1.27 12.64
CA GLY A 180 10.90 -2.18 12.11
C GLY A 180 10.51 -2.87 10.81
N HIS A 181 9.51 -2.37 10.09
CA HIS A 181 8.92 -3.01 8.93
C HIS A 181 9.07 -2.12 7.68
N GLY A 182 8.09 -1.27 7.42
CA GLY A 182 8.06 -0.44 6.22
C GLY A 182 6.97 0.62 6.29
N ILE A 183 6.66 1.23 5.14
CA ILE A 183 5.67 2.29 4.99
C ILE A 183 4.50 1.86 4.10
N TYR A 184 3.31 2.34 4.42
CA TYR A 184 2.14 2.37 3.55
C TYR A 184 1.91 3.78 3.03
N THR A 185 1.70 3.89 1.73
CA THR A 185 1.33 5.14 1.03
C THR A 185 0.24 4.85 0.02
N TRP A 186 -0.52 5.88 -0.37
CA TRP A 186 -1.59 5.75 -1.35
C TRP A 186 -1.78 7.03 -2.13
N GLY A 187 -2.40 6.92 -3.28
CA GLY A 187 -2.62 8.02 -4.19
C GLY A 187 -3.83 7.82 -5.09
N ARG A 188 -4.13 8.87 -5.88
CA ARG A 188 -5.18 8.84 -6.89
C ARG A 188 -4.72 8.21 -8.20
N ASP A 189 -3.45 7.89 -8.28
CA ASP A 189 -2.80 7.19 -9.39
C ASP A 189 -1.56 6.44 -8.87
N MET A 190 -0.91 5.62 -9.75
CA MET A 190 0.31 4.90 -9.45
C MET A 190 1.51 5.82 -9.67
#